data_9a05c8a0b1e6ad0f06e8c407b676d284
#
_entry.id   9a05c8a0b1e6ad0f06e8c407b676d284
#
_cell.length_a   1.000
_cell.length_b   1.000
_cell.length_c   1.000
_cell.angle_alpha   90.00
_cell.angle_beta   90.00
_cell.angle_gamma   90.00
#
_symmetry.space_group_name_H-M   'P 1'
#
loop_
_entity.id
_entity.type
_entity.pdbx_description
1 polymer ?
#
loop_
_entity_poly.entity_id
_entity_poly.type
_entity_poly.pdbx_seq_one_letter_code
_entity_poly.pdbx_strand_id
1 'polypeptide(L)'
;MIKKVTIEKIKSPERFLEVPLLTKEEVGQAIDKVIRQLELNLDYFKEDFPTPATFDNVYPIMDNTEWTNGFWTGELWLAYEYSQQDAFKNIAHKNVLSFLDRVKKRVELDHHDLGFLYTPSCMAEYKINGDGEAREAALKAADKLIERYQEKGGFIQAWGDLGKKEHYRLIIDCLLNIQLLFFAYQETGDQKYYDIAESHFYASANNVIRDDASSFHTFYFDSETGQPFKGVTRQGYSDDSCWARGQSWGVYGIPLTYRHLKDESCFDLFKGVTNYFLNRLPKDHVSYWDLIFNDGSDQSRDSSATAIAVCGIHEMLKHLPEVDADKDIYKHAMHAMLRSLIEHYANDQFTPGGTSLLHGVYSWHSGKGVDEGNIWGDYYYLEALIRFYKDWNLYW
;
A
#
# COMPACT_ATOMS: atom_id res chain seq x y z
N MET A 1 -2.35 -18.41 15.10
CA MET A 1 -2.61 -19.28 13.92
C MET A 1 -3.65 -18.60 13.03
N ILE A 2 -3.41 -18.52 11.73
CA ILE A 2 -4.34 -17.93 10.76
C ILE A 2 -5.48 -18.92 10.48
N LYS A 3 -6.72 -18.40 10.36
CA LYS A 3 -7.87 -19.21 9.95
C LYS A 3 -7.72 -19.71 8.51
N LYS A 4 -8.33 -20.83 8.21
CA LYS A 4 -8.40 -21.33 6.84
C LYS A 4 -9.38 -20.51 6.03
N VAL A 5 -8.99 -20.17 4.80
CA VAL A 5 -9.85 -19.52 3.81
C VAL A 5 -10.05 -20.41 2.60
N THR A 6 -11.09 -20.14 1.82
CA THR A 6 -11.29 -20.80 0.54
C THR A 6 -10.27 -20.26 -0.47
N ILE A 7 -9.49 -21.15 -1.08
CA ILE A 7 -8.58 -20.80 -2.16
C ILE A 7 -9.27 -21.14 -3.48
N GLU A 8 -9.75 -20.12 -4.19
CA GLU A 8 -10.29 -20.30 -5.54
C GLU A 8 -9.16 -20.74 -6.50
N LYS A 9 -9.47 -21.62 -7.45
CA LYS A 9 -8.54 -21.82 -8.58
C LYS A 9 -8.51 -20.55 -9.44
N ILE A 10 -7.33 -20.21 -9.98
CA ILE A 10 -7.23 -19.11 -10.95
C ILE A 10 -8.00 -19.48 -12.20
N LYS A 11 -8.98 -18.66 -12.56
CA LYS A 11 -9.84 -18.84 -13.73
C LYS A 11 -9.12 -18.31 -14.97
N SER A 12 -9.20 -19.06 -16.06
CA SER A 12 -8.62 -18.67 -17.34
C SER A 12 -7.17 -18.17 -17.22
N PRO A 13 -6.24 -18.98 -16.67
CA PRO A 13 -4.86 -18.57 -16.45
C PRO A 13 -4.15 -18.22 -17.78
N GLU A 14 -4.62 -18.73 -18.92
CA GLU A 14 -4.14 -18.39 -20.26
C GLU A 14 -4.16 -16.89 -20.55
N ARG A 15 -5.12 -16.15 -20.00
CA ARG A 15 -5.21 -14.69 -20.14
C ARG A 15 -3.99 -13.93 -19.58
N PHE A 16 -3.28 -14.53 -18.65
CA PHE A 16 -2.02 -14.00 -18.12
C PHE A 16 -0.81 -14.61 -18.83
N LEU A 17 -0.85 -15.94 -19.03
CA LEU A 17 0.27 -16.69 -19.62
C LEU A 17 0.58 -16.31 -21.07
N GLU A 18 -0.41 -15.85 -21.82
CA GLU A 18 -0.27 -15.40 -23.20
C GLU A 18 0.29 -13.96 -23.31
N VAL A 19 0.28 -13.18 -22.23
CA VAL A 19 0.86 -11.83 -22.21
C VAL A 19 2.38 -11.91 -22.14
N PRO A 20 3.11 -11.27 -23.07
CA PRO A 20 4.57 -11.24 -23.01
C PRO A 20 5.09 -10.64 -21.71
N LEU A 21 6.14 -11.22 -21.16
CA LEU A 21 6.81 -10.64 -19.99
C LEU A 21 7.42 -9.28 -20.35
N LEU A 22 7.33 -8.33 -19.44
CA LEU A 22 7.99 -7.03 -19.58
C LEU A 22 9.50 -7.21 -19.61
N THR A 23 10.13 -6.52 -20.53
CA THR A 23 11.59 -6.42 -20.60
C THR A 23 12.09 -5.32 -19.67
N LYS A 24 13.36 -5.41 -19.29
CA LYS A 24 14.00 -4.34 -18.49
C LYS A 24 14.00 -2.99 -19.23
N GLU A 25 14.08 -3.00 -20.55
CA GLU A 25 14.05 -1.79 -21.37
C GLU A 25 12.67 -1.12 -21.33
N GLU A 26 11.58 -1.88 -21.52
CA GLU A 26 10.20 -1.34 -21.42
C GLU A 26 9.94 -0.72 -20.04
N VAL A 27 10.39 -1.41 -18.97
CA VAL A 27 10.26 -0.91 -17.59
C VAL A 27 11.11 0.35 -17.38
N GLY A 28 12.35 0.39 -17.89
CA GLY A 28 13.21 1.57 -17.82
C GLY A 28 12.59 2.79 -18.49
N GLN A 29 12.01 2.61 -19.69
CA GLN A 29 11.30 3.70 -20.40
C GLN A 29 10.09 4.21 -19.61
N ALA A 30 9.37 3.32 -18.92
CA ALA A 30 8.26 3.72 -18.04
C ALA A 30 8.75 4.51 -16.82
N ILE A 31 9.87 4.09 -16.19
CA ILE A 31 10.48 4.84 -15.08
C ILE A 31 10.92 6.24 -15.56
N ASP A 32 11.56 6.34 -16.73
CA ASP A 32 12.03 7.63 -17.26
C ASP A 32 10.88 8.63 -17.45
N LYS A 33 9.68 8.16 -17.83
CA LYS A 33 8.47 9.00 -17.88
C LYS A 33 8.05 9.50 -16.50
N VAL A 34 8.05 8.62 -15.47
CA VAL A 34 7.76 9.01 -14.09
C VAL A 34 8.79 10.02 -13.58
N ILE A 35 10.09 9.77 -13.82
CA ILE A 35 11.16 10.72 -13.43
C ILE A 35 10.95 12.09 -14.04
N ARG A 36 10.61 12.16 -15.33
CA ARG A 36 10.29 13.43 -16.00
C ARG A 36 9.12 14.16 -15.34
N GLN A 37 8.06 13.45 -14.94
CA GLN A 37 6.94 14.07 -14.21
C GLN A 37 7.39 14.58 -12.83
N LEU A 38 8.18 13.78 -12.11
CA LEU A 38 8.69 14.15 -10.79
C LEU A 38 9.64 15.36 -10.84
N GLU A 39 10.45 15.53 -11.90
CA GLU A 39 11.28 16.72 -12.10
C GLU A 39 10.43 18.00 -12.18
N LEU A 40 9.29 17.97 -12.88
CA LEU A 40 8.35 19.09 -12.90
C LEU A 40 7.69 19.33 -11.54
N ASN A 41 7.41 18.24 -10.82
CA ASN A 41 6.77 18.28 -9.52
C ASN A 41 7.70 18.82 -8.43
N LEU A 42 9.03 18.65 -8.53
CA LEU A 42 10.00 19.27 -7.62
C LEU A 42 9.87 20.80 -7.60
N ASP A 43 9.79 21.41 -8.77
CA ASP A 43 9.67 22.85 -8.89
C ASP A 43 8.28 23.37 -8.46
N TYR A 44 7.25 22.53 -8.62
CA TYR A 44 5.88 22.87 -8.28
C TYR A 44 5.61 22.78 -6.77
N PHE A 45 5.95 21.67 -6.13
CA PHE A 45 5.72 21.47 -4.68
C PHE A 45 6.80 22.11 -3.82
N LYS A 46 8.05 22.16 -4.29
CA LYS A 46 9.20 22.63 -3.50
C LYS A 46 9.35 21.81 -2.20
N GLU A 47 9.08 22.43 -1.06
CA GLU A 47 9.15 21.79 0.27
C GLU A 47 7.76 21.37 0.79
N ASP A 48 6.70 21.72 0.07
CA ASP A 48 5.32 21.34 0.38
C ASP A 48 4.97 19.94 -0.17
N PHE A 49 3.72 19.54 0.01
CA PHE A 49 3.26 18.20 -0.32
C PHE A 49 2.06 18.24 -1.26
N PRO A 50 1.85 17.18 -2.07
CA PRO A 50 0.61 16.99 -2.80
C PRO A 50 -0.53 16.60 -1.88
N THR A 51 -1.77 16.98 -2.26
CA THR A 51 -2.99 16.42 -1.68
C THR A 51 -3.12 14.93 -1.98
N PRO A 52 -3.98 14.18 -1.24
CA PRO A 52 -4.16 12.74 -1.46
C PRO A 52 -4.60 12.34 -2.87
N ALA A 53 -5.39 13.19 -3.53
CA ALA A 53 -5.86 12.97 -4.90
C ALA A 53 -5.77 14.25 -5.71
N THR A 54 -5.70 14.10 -7.02
CA THR A 54 -5.70 15.22 -7.98
C THR A 54 -7.09 15.84 -8.13
N PHE A 55 -7.09 16.99 -8.79
CA PHE A 55 -8.24 17.59 -9.43
C PHE A 55 -7.86 17.91 -10.88
N ASP A 56 -8.59 17.34 -11.84
CA ASP A 56 -8.20 17.36 -13.26
C ASP A 56 -6.77 16.87 -13.51
N ASN A 57 -6.38 15.79 -12.84
CA ASN A 57 -5.06 15.16 -12.90
C ASN A 57 -3.88 16.03 -12.42
N VAL A 58 -4.14 17.11 -11.67
CA VAL A 58 -3.12 17.97 -11.03
C VAL A 58 -3.35 17.99 -9.52
N TYR A 59 -2.31 17.77 -8.74
CA TYR A 59 -2.38 17.82 -7.27
C TYR A 59 -2.37 19.27 -6.77
N PRO A 60 -3.36 19.70 -5.99
CA PRO A 60 -3.22 20.89 -5.14
C PRO A 60 -2.07 20.72 -4.14
N ILE A 61 -1.48 21.86 -3.74
CA ILE A 61 -0.40 21.93 -2.74
C ILE A 61 -1.00 21.95 -1.33
N MET A 62 -0.35 21.29 -0.37
CA MET A 62 -0.74 21.29 1.04
C MET A 62 0.46 21.15 1.98
N ASP A 63 0.23 21.40 3.27
CA ASP A 63 1.20 21.15 4.34
C ASP A 63 1.33 19.65 4.65
N ASN A 64 2.35 19.29 5.45
CA ASN A 64 2.56 17.92 5.94
C ASN A 64 1.57 17.56 7.07
N THR A 65 0.28 17.38 6.73
CA THR A 65 -0.79 17.12 7.70
C THR A 65 -1.71 15.95 7.34
N GLU A 66 -1.61 15.43 6.11
CA GLU A 66 -2.43 14.30 5.65
C GLU A 66 -1.71 12.94 5.84
N TRP A 67 -2.47 11.86 5.85
CA TRP A 67 -1.98 10.50 6.02
C TRP A 67 -1.16 9.99 4.81
N THR A 68 -1.25 10.66 3.69
CA THR A 68 -0.64 10.27 2.41
C THR A 68 0.72 10.93 2.14
N ASN A 69 1.12 11.92 2.92
CA ASN A 69 2.31 12.73 2.61
C ASN A 69 3.62 11.92 2.52
N GLY A 70 3.68 10.78 3.20
CA GLY A 70 4.84 9.88 3.13
C GLY A 70 5.11 9.32 1.73
N PHE A 71 4.08 9.09 0.92
CA PHE A 71 4.20 8.55 -0.43
C PHE A 71 4.96 9.48 -1.37
N TRP A 72 4.68 10.79 -1.32
CA TRP A 72 5.43 11.79 -2.08
C TRP A 72 6.93 11.73 -1.78
N THR A 73 7.29 11.73 -0.50
CA THR A 73 8.70 11.61 -0.10
C THR A 73 9.29 10.26 -0.55
N GLY A 74 8.50 9.19 -0.50
CA GLY A 74 8.89 7.87 -1.00
C GLY A 74 9.18 7.85 -2.50
N GLU A 75 8.36 8.55 -3.31
CA GLU A 75 8.65 8.71 -4.75
C GLU A 75 9.97 9.42 -5.00
N LEU A 76 10.27 10.46 -4.23
CA LEU A 76 11.54 11.16 -4.35
C LEU A 76 12.74 10.27 -4.01
N TRP A 77 12.61 9.41 -3.00
CA TRP A 77 13.66 8.43 -2.67
C TRP A 77 13.83 7.38 -3.78
N LEU A 78 12.74 6.84 -4.32
CA LEU A 78 12.79 5.91 -5.45
C LEU A 78 13.41 6.56 -6.69
N ALA A 79 13.04 7.80 -6.97
CA ALA A 79 13.61 8.58 -8.08
C ALA A 79 15.11 8.83 -7.90
N TYR A 80 15.55 9.16 -6.67
CA TYR A 80 16.96 9.30 -6.34
C TYR A 80 17.73 7.99 -6.53
N GLU A 81 17.22 6.87 -6.02
CA GLU A 81 17.90 5.58 -6.17
C GLU A 81 18.00 5.10 -7.63
N TYR A 82 17.08 5.53 -8.50
CA TYR A 82 17.15 5.22 -9.93
C TYR A 82 18.04 6.18 -10.69
N SER A 83 17.83 7.48 -10.56
CA SER A 83 18.46 8.52 -11.38
C SER A 83 19.79 9.06 -10.84
N GLN A 84 20.04 8.90 -9.54
CA GLN A 84 21.16 9.48 -8.79
C GLN A 84 21.19 11.02 -8.84
N GLN A 85 20.05 11.66 -9.10
CA GLN A 85 19.94 13.13 -9.12
C GLN A 85 19.77 13.66 -7.70
N ASP A 86 20.71 14.47 -7.22
CA ASP A 86 20.69 15.07 -5.88
C ASP A 86 19.49 15.98 -5.63
N ALA A 87 18.83 16.49 -6.67
CA ALA A 87 17.64 17.31 -6.54
C ALA A 87 16.51 16.56 -5.79
N PHE A 88 16.26 15.29 -6.12
CA PHE A 88 15.29 14.45 -5.44
C PHE A 88 15.68 14.20 -3.97
N LYS A 89 16.92 13.80 -3.73
CA LYS A 89 17.48 13.59 -2.39
C LYS A 89 17.32 14.82 -1.50
N ASN A 90 17.65 16.00 -2.02
CA ASN A 90 17.63 17.23 -1.23
C ASN A 90 16.23 17.63 -0.76
N ILE A 91 15.22 17.47 -1.62
CA ILE A 91 13.82 17.72 -1.23
C ILE A 91 13.32 16.61 -0.30
N ALA A 92 13.58 15.34 -0.62
CA ALA A 92 13.19 14.21 0.23
C ALA A 92 13.74 14.34 1.66
N HIS A 93 15.01 14.75 1.82
CA HIS A 93 15.60 15.01 3.14
C HIS A 93 14.89 16.14 3.88
N LYS A 94 14.57 17.26 3.22
CA LYS A 94 13.80 18.34 3.84
C LYS A 94 12.41 17.88 4.30
N ASN A 95 11.75 17.04 3.50
CA ASN A 95 10.48 16.44 3.88
C ASN A 95 10.66 15.54 5.11
N VAL A 96 11.74 14.76 5.22
CA VAL A 96 12.03 13.93 6.41
C VAL A 96 12.21 14.78 7.65
N LEU A 97 12.89 15.93 7.57
CA LEU A 97 12.98 16.87 8.68
C LEU A 97 11.59 17.44 9.08
N SER A 98 10.71 17.68 8.09
CA SER A 98 9.31 18.04 8.34
C SER A 98 8.54 16.90 9.06
N PHE A 99 8.75 15.63 8.70
CA PHE A 99 8.17 14.50 9.41
C PHE A 99 8.71 14.37 10.85
N LEU A 100 9.99 14.64 11.08
CA LEU A 100 10.57 14.66 12.42
C LEU A 100 9.93 15.76 13.28
N ASP A 101 9.74 16.96 12.73
CA ASP A 101 9.02 18.05 13.41
C ASP A 101 7.56 17.67 13.69
N ARG A 102 6.87 17.09 12.70
CA ARG A 102 5.48 16.60 12.81
C ARG A 102 5.32 15.62 13.95
N VAL A 103 6.21 14.62 14.10
CA VAL A 103 6.08 13.64 15.19
C VAL A 103 6.46 14.23 16.54
N LYS A 104 7.45 15.13 16.61
CA LYS A 104 7.81 15.85 17.84
C LYS A 104 6.68 16.74 18.36
N LYS A 105 5.96 17.40 17.46
CA LYS A 105 4.82 18.26 17.77
C LYS A 105 3.48 17.51 17.84
N ARG A 106 3.44 16.24 17.46
CA ARG A 106 2.23 15.40 17.42
C ARG A 106 1.11 15.96 16.53
N VAL A 107 1.46 16.50 15.36
CA VAL A 107 0.51 17.11 14.42
C VAL A 107 -0.18 16.03 13.60
N GLU A 108 -1.52 15.93 13.71
CA GLU A 108 -2.36 15.01 12.91
C GLU A 108 -1.81 13.58 12.86
N LEU A 109 -1.57 12.96 14.04
CA LEU A 109 -1.01 11.60 14.19
C LEU A 109 -1.92 10.65 14.97
N ASP A 110 -3.18 11.05 15.27
CA ASP A 110 -4.12 10.23 16.05
C ASP A 110 -4.88 9.22 15.16
N HIS A 111 -4.13 8.51 14.33
CA HIS A 111 -4.61 7.44 13.43
C HIS A 111 -3.54 6.35 13.25
N HIS A 112 -3.89 5.24 12.57
CA HIS A 112 -2.97 4.14 12.38
C HIS A 112 -2.04 4.27 11.16
N ASP A 113 -2.25 5.26 10.27
CA ASP A 113 -1.53 5.40 9.00
C ASP A 113 -0.09 5.88 9.15
N LEU A 114 0.50 5.75 10.34
CA LEU A 114 1.87 6.19 10.60
C LEU A 114 2.90 5.35 9.82
N GLY A 115 2.57 4.11 9.49
CA GLY A 115 3.38 3.32 8.57
C GLY A 115 3.46 3.93 7.18
N PHE A 116 2.34 4.39 6.62
CA PHE A 116 2.30 5.08 5.33
C PHE A 116 3.06 6.41 5.33
N LEU A 117 3.10 7.10 6.48
CA LEU A 117 3.84 8.34 6.62
C LEU A 117 5.36 8.11 6.74
N TYR A 118 5.77 7.22 7.65
CA TYR A 118 7.17 7.14 8.08
C TYR A 118 7.97 6.02 7.41
N THR A 119 7.33 5.02 6.81
CA THR A 119 8.04 3.96 6.10
C THR A 119 8.60 4.44 4.76
N PRO A 120 7.80 4.96 3.81
CA PRO A 120 8.34 5.39 2.53
C PRO A 120 9.15 6.69 2.62
N SER A 121 9.08 7.42 3.73
CA SER A 121 9.83 8.66 3.94
C SER A 121 11.08 8.44 4.82
N CYS A 122 10.89 8.35 6.13
CA CYS A 122 11.99 8.33 7.11
C CYS A 122 12.75 6.99 7.12
N MET A 123 12.03 5.86 7.11
CA MET A 123 12.71 4.56 7.03
C MET A 123 13.47 4.42 5.71
N ALA A 124 12.92 4.92 4.59
CA ALA A 124 13.60 4.92 3.30
C ALA A 124 14.92 5.68 3.39
N GLU A 125 14.92 6.92 3.90
CA GLU A 125 16.15 7.69 4.06
C GLU A 125 17.18 6.98 4.94
N TYR A 126 16.74 6.47 6.09
CA TYR A 126 17.65 5.75 6.98
C TYR A 126 18.28 4.53 6.30
N LYS A 127 17.50 3.75 5.55
CA LYS A 127 18.02 2.59 4.80
C LYS A 127 18.97 2.97 3.67
N ILE A 128 18.78 4.13 3.03
CA ILE A 128 19.60 4.62 1.93
C ILE A 128 20.89 5.28 2.43
N ASN A 129 20.76 6.17 3.42
CA ASN A 129 21.84 7.08 3.84
C ASN A 129 22.37 6.84 5.26
N GLY A 130 21.65 6.06 6.08
CA GLY A 130 21.98 5.88 7.50
C GLY A 130 21.69 7.11 8.36
N ASP A 131 20.80 7.99 7.93
CA ASP A 131 20.52 9.28 8.58
C ASP A 131 19.91 9.10 9.98
N GLY A 132 20.49 9.74 11.00
CA GLY A 132 20.09 9.61 12.40
C GLY A 132 18.77 10.32 12.73
N GLU A 133 18.44 11.43 12.08
CA GLU A 133 17.19 12.16 12.28
C GLU A 133 16.01 11.40 11.65
N ALA A 134 16.25 10.80 10.49
CA ALA A 134 15.29 9.90 9.84
C ALA A 134 14.96 8.69 10.72
N ARG A 135 15.99 8.05 11.31
CA ARG A 135 15.82 6.97 12.28
C ARG A 135 15.04 7.42 13.52
N GLU A 136 15.39 8.58 14.09
CA GLU A 136 14.68 9.16 15.24
C GLU A 136 13.19 9.37 14.91
N ALA A 137 12.88 9.92 13.75
CA ALA A 137 11.51 10.18 13.31
C ALA A 137 10.70 8.88 13.20
N ALA A 138 11.25 7.84 12.57
CA ALA A 138 10.59 6.54 12.42
C ALA A 138 10.34 5.86 13.78
N LEU A 139 11.31 5.88 14.69
CA LEU A 139 11.14 5.29 16.03
C LEU A 139 10.10 6.03 16.86
N LYS A 140 10.08 7.37 16.83
CA LYS A 140 9.03 8.16 17.49
C LYS A 140 7.64 7.90 16.92
N ALA A 141 7.54 7.69 15.61
CA ALA A 141 6.29 7.32 14.96
C ALA A 141 5.83 5.91 15.36
N ALA A 142 6.74 4.96 15.52
CA ALA A 142 6.43 3.63 16.05
C ALA A 142 5.91 3.71 17.51
N ASP A 143 6.54 4.52 18.38
CA ASP A 143 6.05 4.80 19.73
C ASP A 143 4.63 5.41 19.70
N LYS A 144 4.39 6.34 18.78
CA LYS A 144 3.06 6.95 18.63
C LYS A 144 2.02 5.96 18.13
N LEU A 145 2.39 5.06 17.21
CA LEU A 145 1.47 4.05 16.67
C LEU A 145 1.01 3.06 17.75
N ILE A 146 1.91 2.59 18.63
CA ILE A 146 1.55 1.64 19.70
C ILE A 146 0.66 2.27 20.79
N GLU A 147 0.57 3.60 20.92
CA GLU A 147 -0.39 4.26 21.82
C GLU A 147 -1.85 3.89 21.48
N ARG A 148 -2.10 3.47 20.23
CA ARG A 148 -3.43 3.06 19.76
C ARG A 148 -3.71 1.57 19.88
N TYR A 149 -2.79 0.80 20.48
CA TYR A 149 -2.97 -0.64 20.66
C TYR A 149 -4.04 -0.93 21.69
N GLN A 150 -4.94 -1.82 21.36
CA GLN A 150 -6.09 -2.25 22.15
C GLN A 150 -5.85 -3.69 22.63
N GLU A 151 -5.34 -3.85 23.86
CA GLU A 151 -4.94 -5.14 24.42
C GLU A 151 -6.04 -6.21 24.35
N LYS A 152 -7.29 -5.85 24.68
CA LYS A 152 -8.41 -6.80 24.70
C LYS A 152 -8.72 -7.38 23.31
N GLY A 153 -8.66 -6.56 22.28
CA GLY A 153 -8.92 -6.97 20.89
C GLY A 153 -7.67 -7.44 20.16
N GLY A 154 -6.48 -7.17 20.71
CA GLY A 154 -5.20 -7.53 20.10
C GLY A 154 -4.88 -6.76 18.83
N PHE A 155 -5.36 -5.52 18.69
CA PHE A 155 -5.20 -4.74 17.47
C PHE A 155 -4.90 -3.25 17.71
N ILE A 156 -4.36 -2.57 16.71
CA ILE A 156 -4.17 -1.12 16.69
C ILE A 156 -5.44 -0.48 16.14
N GLN A 157 -6.06 0.40 16.93
CA GLN A 157 -7.27 1.11 16.51
C GLN A 157 -6.96 2.06 15.36
N ALA A 158 -7.76 1.99 14.29
CA ALA A 158 -7.50 2.72 13.05
C ALA A 158 -7.52 4.24 13.25
N TRP A 159 -8.67 4.84 13.43
CA TRP A 159 -8.85 6.27 13.67
C TRP A 159 -10.05 6.53 14.58
N GLY A 160 -10.24 7.79 14.98
CA GLY A 160 -11.24 8.19 15.96
C GLY A 160 -10.72 8.10 17.40
N ASP A 161 -11.52 8.60 18.34
CA ASP A 161 -11.13 8.72 19.73
C ASP A 161 -10.95 7.37 20.42
N LEU A 162 -9.86 7.23 21.17
CA LEU A 162 -9.65 6.08 22.03
C LEU A 162 -10.71 6.03 23.14
N GLY A 163 -11.17 4.81 23.50
CA GLY A 163 -12.18 4.60 24.52
C GLY A 163 -13.63 4.73 24.07
N LYS A 164 -13.89 5.20 22.84
CA LYS A 164 -15.23 5.21 22.26
C LYS A 164 -15.56 3.87 21.59
N LYS A 165 -16.69 3.25 21.96
CA LYS A 165 -17.12 1.95 21.43
C LYS A 165 -17.29 1.96 19.91
N GLU A 166 -17.86 3.02 19.36
CA GLU A 166 -18.07 3.23 17.92
C GLU A 166 -16.79 3.40 17.11
N HIS A 167 -15.64 3.61 17.78
CA HIS A 167 -14.33 3.74 17.15
C HIS A 167 -13.44 2.51 17.36
N TYR A 168 -13.90 1.49 18.08
CA TYR A 168 -13.12 0.30 18.42
C TYR A 168 -13.05 -0.67 17.22
N ARG A 169 -12.18 -0.35 16.28
CA ARG A 169 -12.09 -0.99 14.95
C ARG A 169 -10.71 -0.95 14.37
N LEU A 170 -10.44 -1.88 13.46
CA LEU A 170 -9.31 -1.85 12.56
C LEU A 170 -9.77 -1.71 11.10
N ILE A 171 -8.85 -1.31 10.20
CA ILE A 171 -9.04 -1.24 8.76
C ILE A 171 -7.94 -2.07 8.10
N ILE A 172 -8.22 -2.67 6.94
CA ILE A 172 -7.34 -3.66 6.29
C ILE A 172 -5.96 -3.12 5.91
N ASP A 173 -5.82 -1.84 5.61
CA ASP A 173 -4.54 -1.18 5.28
C ASP A 173 -3.52 -1.16 6.44
N CYS A 174 -3.98 -1.47 7.66
CA CYS A 174 -3.12 -1.71 8.81
C CYS A 174 -1.99 -2.72 8.53
N LEU A 175 -2.21 -3.66 7.59
CA LEU A 175 -1.22 -4.68 7.21
C LEU A 175 0.06 -4.07 6.61
N LEU A 176 -0.03 -2.88 6.02
CA LEU A 176 1.14 -2.10 5.57
C LEU A 176 1.72 -1.26 6.72
N ASN A 177 0.86 -0.69 7.55
CA ASN A 177 1.26 0.23 8.61
C ASN A 177 2.08 -0.43 9.73
N ILE A 178 1.84 -1.72 10.01
CA ILE A 178 2.61 -2.46 11.05
C ILE A 178 4.07 -2.71 10.68
N GLN A 179 4.47 -2.51 9.41
CA GLN A 179 5.87 -2.67 9.01
C GLN A 179 6.79 -1.69 9.77
N LEU A 180 6.28 -0.53 10.13
CA LEU A 180 6.97 0.43 11.01
C LEU A 180 7.34 -0.17 12.38
N LEU A 181 6.51 -1.05 12.93
CA LEU A 181 6.79 -1.71 14.21
C LEU A 181 7.84 -2.81 14.08
N PHE A 182 7.83 -3.59 13.01
CA PHE A 182 8.89 -4.55 12.75
C PHE A 182 10.25 -3.86 12.56
N PHE A 183 10.27 -2.71 11.88
CA PHE A 183 11.47 -1.89 11.81
C PHE A 183 11.93 -1.43 13.21
N ALA A 184 11.02 -0.91 14.03
CA ALA A 184 11.36 -0.46 15.37
C ALA A 184 11.92 -1.59 16.25
N TYR A 185 11.40 -2.81 16.12
CA TYR A 185 11.96 -4.00 16.77
C TYR A 185 13.38 -4.29 16.27
N GLN A 186 13.62 -4.28 14.97
CA GLN A 186 14.94 -4.55 14.38
C GLN A 186 15.99 -3.54 14.86
N GLU A 187 15.60 -2.26 15.00
CA GLU A 187 16.50 -1.18 15.39
C GLU A 187 16.78 -1.09 16.91
N THR A 188 15.82 -1.52 17.73
CA THR A 188 15.92 -1.33 19.19
C THR A 188 16.08 -2.62 19.97
N GLY A 189 15.65 -3.75 19.41
CA GLY A 189 15.54 -5.02 20.13
C GLY A 189 14.39 -5.07 21.13
N ASP A 190 13.54 -4.03 21.22
CA ASP A 190 12.42 -4.01 22.17
C ASP A 190 11.26 -4.88 21.64
N GLN A 191 11.06 -6.01 22.31
CA GLN A 191 10.10 -7.04 21.93
C GLN A 191 8.65 -6.53 21.84
N LYS A 192 8.29 -5.46 22.55
CA LYS A 192 6.94 -4.90 22.53
C LYS A 192 6.44 -4.55 21.12
N TYR A 193 7.35 -4.05 20.25
CA TYR A 193 6.96 -3.69 18.87
C TYR A 193 6.61 -4.92 18.04
N TYR A 194 7.41 -5.98 18.19
CA TYR A 194 7.16 -7.25 17.51
C TYR A 194 5.85 -7.89 17.99
N ASP A 195 5.64 -7.98 19.30
CA ASP A 195 4.45 -8.62 19.88
C ASP A 195 3.16 -7.89 19.47
N ILE A 196 3.18 -6.56 19.44
CA ILE A 196 2.04 -5.75 18.99
C ILE A 196 1.79 -5.93 17.49
N ALA A 197 2.83 -5.91 16.64
CA ALA A 197 2.71 -6.11 15.22
C ALA A 197 2.16 -7.51 14.88
N GLU A 198 2.69 -8.54 15.52
CA GLU A 198 2.24 -9.93 15.40
C GLU A 198 0.78 -10.09 15.83
N SER A 199 0.42 -9.59 17.01
CA SER A 199 -0.95 -9.62 17.53
C SER A 199 -1.92 -8.93 16.56
N HIS A 200 -1.57 -7.74 16.09
CA HIS A 200 -2.38 -6.99 15.15
C HIS A 200 -2.54 -7.70 13.80
N PHE A 201 -1.48 -8.32 13.31
CA PHE A 201 -1.55 -9.13 12.08
C PHE A 201 -2.54 -10.28 12.21
N TYR A 202 -2.45 -11.06 13.30
CA TYR A 202 -3.38 -12.19 13.50
C TYR A 202 -4.82 -11.74 13.73
N ALA A 203 -5.02 -10.63 14.46
CA ALA A 203 -6.36 -10.03 14.61
C ALA A 203 -6.94 -9.62 13.26
N SER A 204 -6.13 -9.02 12.39
CA SER A 204 -6.53 -8.62 11.03
C SER A 204 -6.80 -9.84 10.15
N ALA A 205 -5.85 -10.76 10.01
CA ALA A 205 -5.96 -11.94 9.15
C ALA A 205 -7.19 -12.80 9.49
N ASN A 206 -7.52 -12.91 10.77
CA ASN A 206 -8.62 -13.74 11.24
C ASN A 206 -10.02 -13.08 11.15
N ASN A 207 -10.08 -11.75 11.03
CA ASN A 207 -11.37 -11.05 11.10
C ASN A 207 -11.67 -10.21 9.85
N VAL A 208 -10.67 -9.50 9.28
CA VAL A 208 -10.90 -8.66 8.09
C VAL A 208 -11.01 -9.49 6.82
N ILE A 209 -10.29 -10.59 6.71
CA ILE A 209 -10.41 -11.52 5.58
C ILE A 209 -11.61 -12.44 5.85
N ARG A 210 -12.52 -12.53 4.89
CA ARG A 210 -13.69 -13.43 4.95
C ARG A 210 -13.28 -14.88 4.65
N ASP A 211 -14.18 -15.83 4.85
CA ASP A 211 -13.91 -17.25 4.60
C ASP A 211 -13.74 -17.59 3.12
N ASP A 212 -14.29 -16.75 2.22
CA ASP A 212 -14.10 -16.83 0.78
C ASP A 212 -12.82 -16.10 0.29
N ALA A 213 -11.99 -15.63 1.22
CA ALA A 213 -10.77 -14.85 1.00
C ALA A 213 -10.98 -13.44 0.44
N SER A 214 -12.21 -12.95 0.33
CA SER A 214 -12.48 -11.52 0.13
C SER A 214 -12.20 -10.74 1.43
N SER A 215 -12.10 -9.42 1.35
CA SER A 215 -11.86 -8.59 2.52
C SER A 215 -13.02 -7.64 2.85
N PHE A 216 -13.23 -7.41 4.14
CA PHE A 216 -13.92 -6.22 4.62
C PHE A 216 -12.99 -5.01 4.53
N HIS A 217 -13.56 -3.81 4.43
CA HIS A 217 -12.80 -2.58 4.60
C HIS A 217 -12.46 -2.37 6.08
N THR A 218 -13.45 -2.41 6.95
CA THR A 218 -13.37 -2.15 8.39
C THR A 218 -13.92 -3.34 9.18
N PHE A 219 -13.30 -3.67 10.30
CA PHE A 219 -13.81 -4.66 11.23
C PHE A 219 -13.90 -4.09 12.65
N TYR A 220 -15.09 -4.21 13.25
CA TYR A 220 -15.37 -3.77 14.61
C TYR A 220 -15.23 -4.92 15.60
N PHE A 221 -14.78 -4.57 16.79
CA PHE A 221 -14.71 -5.46 17.95
C PHE A 221 -15.56 -4.90 19.08
N ASP A 222 -16.00 -5.74 19.98
CA ASP A 222 -16.65 -5.32 21.20
C ASP A 222 -15.62 -4.73 22.17
N SER A 223 -15.78 -3.47 22.57
CA SER A 223 -14.80 -2.75 23.37
C SER A 223 -14.73 -3.21 24.84
N GLU A 224 -15.73 -3.96 25.32
CA GLU A 224 -15.75 -4.49 26.70
C GLU A 224 -15.04 -5.85 26.76
N THR A 225 -15.27 -6.70 25.77
CA THR A 225 -14.78 -8.07 25.74
C THR A 225 -13.58 -8.28 24.82
N GLY A 226 -13.36 -7.40 23.84
CA GLY A 226 -12.36 -7.57 22.78
C GLY A 226 -12.77 -8.57 21.70
N GLN A 227 -13.97 -9.14 21.76
CA GLN A 227 -14.41 -10.15 20.80
C GLN A 227 -14.78 -9.54 19.44
N PRO A 228 -14.55 -10.27 18.33
CA PRO A 228 -14.99 -9.88 17.01
C PRO A 228 -16.50 -9.58 16.97
N PHE A 229 -16.91 -8.50 16.31
CA PHE A 229 -18.29 -8.08 16.27
C PHE A 229 -18.88 -8.07 14.85
N LYS A 230 -18.32 -7.23 13.95
CA LYS A 230 -18.83 -7.14 12.57
C LYS A 230 -17.83 -6.53 11.61
N GLY A 231 -17.83 -7.03 10.36
CA GLY A 231 -17.21 -6.37 9.23
C GLY A 231 -18.18 -5.45 8.51
N VAL A 232 -17.69 -4.34 7.99
CA VAL A 232 -18.44 -3.36 7.21
C VAL A 232 -17.53 -2.73 6.16
N THR A 233 -18.12 -1.95 5.26
CA THR A 233 -17.34 -1.09 4.36
C THR A 233 -17.53 0.40 4.65
N ARG A 234 -16.59 1.22 4.16
CA ARG A 234 -16.72 2.68 4.05
C ARG A 234 -16.33 3.16 2.66
N GLN A 235 -15.44 2.44 2.01
CA GLN A 235 -14.94 2.79 0.67
C GLN A 235 -15.36 1.78 -0.39
N GLY A 236 -15.77 0.55 -0.02
CA GLY A 236 -16.34 -0.43 -0.94
C GLY A 236 -17.79 -0.11 -1.29
N TYR A 237 -18.31 -0.79 -2.30
CA TYR A 237 -19.66 -0.58 -2.82
C TYR A 237 -20.75 -0.90 -1.79
N SER A 238 -20.60 -2.02 -1.07
CA SER A 238 -21.51 -2.46 0.02
C SER A 238 -20.73 -3.28 1.05
N ASP A 239 -21.36 -3.54 2.22
CA ASP A 239 -20.76 -4.38 3.26
C ASP A 239 -20.48 -5.82 2.80
N ASP A 240 -21.20 -6.30 1.79
CA ASP A 240 -21.04 -7.64 1.21
C ASP A 240 -20.12 -7.67 -0.03
N SER A 241 -19.71 -6.51 -0.56
CA SER A 241 -18.78 -6.42 -1.68
C SER A 241 -17.32 -6.45 -1.21
N CYS A 242 -16.40 -6.33 -2.15
CA CYS A 242 -14.97 -6.33 -1.87
C CYS A 242 -14.30 -5.12 -2.53
N TRP A 243 -13.98 -4.12 -1.73
CA TRP A 243 -13.23 -2.96 -2.16
C TRP A 243 -11.86 -3.37 -2.73
N ALA A 244 -11.59 -3.02 -4.00
CA ALA A 244 -10.43 -3.51 -4.72
C ALA A 244 -9.10 -3.15 -4.05
N ARG A 245 -8.95 -1.89 -3.61
CA ARG A 245 -7.73 -1.45 -2.91
C ARG A 245 -7.59 -2.11 -1.55
N GLY A 246 -8.70 -2.37 -0.84
CA GLY A 246 -8.69 -3.14 0.40
C GLY A 246 -8.16 -4.56 0.19
N GLN A 247 -8.62 -5.24 -0.86
CA GLN A 247 -8.10 -6.56 -1.22
C GLN A 247 -6.60 -6.50 -1.55
N SER A 248 -6.17 -5.47 -2.27
CA SER A 248 -4.75 -5.28 -2.62
C SER A 248 -3.86 -5.03 -1.40
N TRP A 249 -4.37 -4.35 -0.35
CA TRP A 249 -3.66 -4.24 0.93
C TRP A 249 -3.40 -5.59 1.55
N GLY A 250 -4.35 -6.53 1.44
CA GLY A 250 -4.15 -7.92 1.83
C GLY A 250 -3.09 -8.62 0.98
N VAL A 251 -3.17 -8.49 -0.35
CA VAL A 251 -2.19 -9.08 -1.30
C VAL A 251 -0.77 -8.63 -0.98
N TYR A 252 -0.56 -7.37 -0.57
CA TYR A 252 0.78 -6.87 -0.29
C TYR A 252 1.19 -7.01 1.18
N GLY A 253 0.31 -6.76 2.13
CA GLY A 253 0.67 -6.78 3.55
C GLY A 253 1.00 -8.18 4.09
N ILE A 254 0.38 -9.23 3.53
CA ILE A 254 0.67 -10.62 3.93
C ILE A 254 2.13 -11.00 3.64
N PRO A 255 2.69 -10.84 2.42
CA PRO A 255 4.10 -11.15 2.18
C PRO A 255 5.07 -10.27 2.97
N LEU A 256 4.75 -9.00 3.19
CA LEU A 256 5.57 -8.13 4.03
C LEU A 256 5.66 -8.66 5.46
N THR A 257 4.53 -9.09 6.02
CA THR A 257 4.50 -9.65 7.38
C THR A 257 5.15 -11.04 7.45
N TYR A 258 4.98 -11.88 6.41
CA TYR A 258 5.68 -13.16 6.32
C TYR A 258 7.21 -13.03 6.43
N ARG A 259 7.79 -11.94 5.94
CA ARG A 259 9.24 -11.69 6.06
C ARG A 259 9.72 -11.72 7.52
N HIS A 260 8.87 -11.33 8.45
CA HIS A 260 9.19 -11.23 9.88
C HIS A 260 8.72 -12.46 10.67
N LEU A 261 7.49 -12.89 10.47
CA LEU A 261 6.88 -13.98 11.24
C LEU A 261 7.32 -15.37 10.79
N LYS A 262 7.60 -15.55 9.50
CA LYS A 262 7.91 -16.86 8.87
C LYS A 262 6.82 -17.92 9.11
N ASP A 263 5.57 -17.49 9.30
CA ASP A 263 4.40 -18.38 9.44
C ASP A 263 3.94 -18.84 8.07
N GLU A 264 4.16 -20.12 7.75
CA GLU A 264 3.82 -20.70 6.45
C GLU A 264 2.31 -20.65 6.12
N SER A 265 1.44 -20.49 7.12
CA SER A 265 0.01 -20.29 6.87
C SER A 265 -0.29 -18.99 6.11
N CYS A 266 0.67 -18.05 6.04
CA CYS A 266 0.61 -16.89 5.16
C CYS A 266 0.54 -17.26 3.67
N PHE A 267 1.10 -18.41 3.25
CA PHE A 267 1.03 -18.84 1.84
C PHE A 267 -0.40 -19.14 1.40
N ASP A 268 -1.13 -19.89 2.19
CA ASP A 268 -2.53 -20.21 1.88
C ASP A 268 -3.41 -18.97 1.95
N LEU A 269 -3.18 -18.09 2.94
CA LEU A 269 -3.91 -16.82 3.05
C LEU A 269 -3.62 -15.92 1.84
N PHE A 270 -2.35 -15.78 1.45
CA PHE A 270 -1.95 -15.02 0.26
C PHE A 270 -2.60 -15.58 -1.00
N LYS A 271 -2.56 -16.90 -1.21
CA LYS A 271 -3.19 -17.54 -2.36
C LYS A 271 -4.69 -17.27 -2.41
N GLY A 272 -5.38 -17.38 -1.27
CA GLY A 272 -6.80 -17.08 -1.19
C GLY A 272 -7.10 -15.65 -1.62
N VAL A 273 -6.45 -14.69 -0.98
CA VAL A 273 -6.65 -13.24 -1.22
C VAL A 273 -6.27 -12.84 -2.65
N THR A 274 -5.16 -13.38 -3.15
CA THR A 274 -4.64 -13.06 -4.50
C THR A 274 -5.50 -13.68 -5.58
N ASN A 275 -5.89 -14.96 -5.45
CA ASN A 275 -6.73 -15.62 -6.45
C ASN A 275 -8.12 -14.98 -6.51
N TYR A 276 -8.65 -14.54 -5.36
CA TYR A 276 -9.89 -13.77 -5.32
C TYR A 276 -9.78 -12.48 -6.14
N PHE A 277 -8.69 -11.74 -5.98
CA PHE A 277 -8.40 -10.50 -6.73
C PHE A 277 -8.23 -10.79 -8.22
N LEU A 278 -7.35 -11.71 -8.60
CA LEU A 278 -7.04 -12.03 -9.99
C LEU A 278 -8.27 -12.52 -10.76
N ASN A 279 -9.13 -13.33 -10.14
CA ASN A 279 -10.35 -13.86 -10.75
C ASN A 279 -11.41 -12.80 -11.06
N ARG A 280 -11.29 -11.60 -10.48
CA ARG A 280 -12.23 -10.48 -10.66
C ARG A 280 -11.65 -9.32 -11.46
N LEU A 281 -10.42 -9.48 -11.95
CA LEU A 281 -9.86 -8.51 -12.88
C LEU A 281 -10.60 -8.57 -14.24
N PRO A 282 -10.92 -7.43 -14.83
CA PRO A 282 -11.45 -7.35 -16.19
C PRO A 282 -10.38 -7.73 -17.22
N LYS A 283 -10.74 -7.69 -18.51
CA LYS A 283 -9.87 -8.15 -19.63
C LYS A 283 -8.59 -7.35 -19.76
N ASP A 284 -8.60 -6.09 -19.37
CA ASP A 284 -7.43 -5.20 -19.39
C ASP A 284 -6.53 -5.31 -18.14
N HIS A 285 -6.81 -6.24 -17.24
CA HIS A 285 -6.05 -6.55 -16.04
C HIS A 285 -5.93 -5.42 -15.00
N VAL A 286 -6.75 -4.36 -15.10
CA VAL A 286 -6.82 -3.29 -14.10
C VAL A 286 -8.16 -3.31 -13.40
N SER A 287 -8.18 -3.37 -12.07
CA SER A 287 -9.40 -3.53 -11.30
C SER A 287 -10.31 -2.31 -11.36
N TYR A 288 -11.62 -2.53 -11.25
CA TYR A 288 -12.56 -1.50 -10.84
C TYR A 288 -12.33 -1.16 -9.36
N TRP A 289 -12.90 -0.05 -8.89
CA TRP A 289 -12.76 0.39 -7.50
C TRP A 289 -13.37 -0.58 -6.48
N ASP A 290 -14.30 -1.44 -6.91
CA ASP A 290 -14.80 -2.57 -6.15
C ASP A 290 -14.85 -3.81 -7.05
N LEU A 291 -14.48 -4.96 -6.52
CA LEU A 291 -14.35 -6.23 -7.26
C LEU A 291 -15.70 -6.88 -7.60
N ILE A 292 -16.83 -6.25 -7.23
CA ILE A 292 -18.16 -6.65 -7.68
C ILE A 292 -18.39 -6.28 -9.16
N PHE A 293 -17.69 -5.28 -9.66
CA PHE A 293 -17.79 -4.81 -11.04
C PHE A 293 -16.87 -5.59 -11.97
N ASN A 294 -17.29 -5.73 -13.23
CA ASN A 294 -16.56 -6.48 -14.25
C ASN A 294 -16.71 -5.83 -15.64
N ASP A 295 -16.21 -6.51 -16.68
CA ASP A 295 -16.28 -6.03 -18.06
C ASP A 295 -17.70 -5.58 -18.46
N GLY A 296 -17.78 -4.39 -19.04
CA GLY A 296 -19.03 -3.75 -19.44
C GLY A 296 -19.65 -2.85 -18.37
N SER A 297 -19.06 -2.77 -17.18
CA SER A 297 -19.48 -1.79 -16.18
C SER A 297 -19.07 -0.37 -16.58
N ASP A 298 -19.89 0.61 -16.24
CA ASP A 298 -19.64 2.05 -16.37
C ASP A 298 -18.90 2.66 -15.16
N GLN A 299 -18.50 1.80 -14.22
CA GLN A 299 -17.83 2.22 -12.99
C GLN A 299 -16.36 2.57 -13.22
N SER A 300 -15.79 3.42 -12.35
CA SER A 300 -14.41 3.85 -12.41
C SER A 300 -13.44 2.72 -12.12
N ARG A 301 -12.27 2.77 -12.75
CA ARG A 301 -11.13 1.91 -12.41
C ARG A 301 -10.45 2.44 -11.12
N ASP A 302 -9.77 1.55 -10.41
CA ASP A 302 -8.79 1.94 -9.39
C ASP A 302 -7.42 1.35 -9.76
N SER A 303 -6.68 2.08 -10.58
CA SER A 303 -5.34 1.70 -11.02
C SER A 303 -4.37 1.51 -9.86
N SER A 304 -4.56 2.26 -8.77
CA SER A 304 -3.74 2.15 -7.56
C SER A 304 -3.86 0.78 -6.91
N ALA A 305 -5.05 0.20 -6.88
CA ALA A 305 -5.26 -1.15 -6.34
C ALA A 305 -4.45 -2.20 -7.12
N THR A 306 -4.40 -2.06 -8.44
CA THR A 306 -3.61 -2.95 -9.29
C THR A 306 -2.11 -2.78 -9.06
N ALA A 307 -1.60 -1.54 -8.94
CA ALA A 307 -0.19 -1.27 -8.65
C ALA A 307 0.25 -1.88 -7.31
N ILE A 308 -0.57 -1.76 -6.26
CA ILE A 308 -0.34 -2.37 -4.95
C ILE A 308 -0.29 -3.90 -5.06
N ALA A 309 -1.24 -4.50 -5.78
CA ALA A 309 -1.28 -5.95 -5.96
C ALA A 309 -0.04 -6.48 -6.70
N VAL A 310 0.46 -5.76 -7.71
CA VAL A 310 1.72 -6.08 -8.40
C VAL A 310 2.88 -6.13 -7.42
N CYS A 311 3.03 -5.12 -6.55
CA CYS A 311 4.08 -5.10 -5.53
C CYS A 311 3.98 -6.29 -4.58
N GLY A 312 2.77 -6.64 -4.13
CA GLY A 312 2.53 -7.75 -3.22
C GLY A 312 2.83 -9.11 -3.85
N ILE A 313 2.38 -9.35 -5.07
CA ILE A 313 2.68 -10.59 -5.81
C ILE A 313 4.19 -10.72 -6.03
N HIS A 314 4.85 -9.64 -6.47
CA HIS A 314 6.30 -9.62 -6.65
C HIS A 314 7.04 -9.99 -5.36
N GLU A 315 6.60 -9.46 -4.21
CA GLU A 315 7.22 -9.78 -2.92
C GLU A 315 7.02 -11.26 -2.55
N MET A 316 5.78 -11.79 -2.67
CA MET A 316 5.52 -13.17 -2.30
C MET A 316 6.24 -14.19 -3.18
N LEU A 317 6.44 -13.89 -4.46
CA LEU A 317 7.17 -14.77 -5.39
C LEU A 317 8.61 -15.07 -4.93
N LYS A 318 9.23 -14.20 -4.12
CA LYS A 318 10.54 -14.43 -3.51
C LYS A 318 10.51 -15.51 -2.43
N HIS A 319 9.33 -15.80 -1.89
CA HIS A 319 9.14 -16.66 -0.72
C HIS A 319 8.41 -17.96 -1.04
N LEU A 320 7.54 -17.97 -2.05
CA LEU A 320 6.83 -19.18 -2.46
C LEU A 320 7.81 -20.28 -2.91
N PRO A 321 7.55 -21.56 -2.52
CA PRO A 321 8.35 -22.68 -2.98
C PRO A 321 8.43 -22.75 -4.51
N GLU A 322 9.58 -23.21 -5.05
CA GLU A 322 9.76 -23.35 -6.51
C GLU A 322 8.77 -24.35 -7.14
N VAL A 323 8.31 -25.31 -6.36
CA VAL A 323 7.34 -26.33 -6.80
C VAL A 323 5.89 -25.89 -6.70
N ASP A 324 5.63 -24.64 -6.27
CA ASP A 324 4.26 -24.14 -6.16
C ASP A 324 3.61 -24.02 -7.54
N ALA A 325 2.45 -24.68 -7.70
CA ALA A 325 1.78 -24.82 -9.00
C ALA A 325 1.28 -23.49 -9.59
N ASP A 326 1.02 -22.49 -8.74
CA ASP A 326 0.50 -21.19 -9.17
C ASP A 326 1.61 -20.14 -9.39
N LYS A 327 2.87 -20.46 -9.03
CA LYS A 327 3.99 -19.50 -9.05
C LYS A 327 4.21 -18.86 -10.41
N ASP A 328 4.16 -19.65 -11.48
CA ASP A 328 4.31 -19.15 -12.86
C ASP A 328 3.13 -18.28 -13.29
N ILE A 329 1.91 -18.66 -12.90
CA ILE A 329 0.70 -17.84 -13.17
C ILE A 329 0.80 -16.49 -12.46
N TYR A 330 1.21 -16.45 -11.20
CA TYR A 330 1.42 -15.19 -10.47
C TYR A 330 2.46 -14.31 -11.13
N LYS A 331 3.58 -14.90 -11.59
CA LYS A 331 4.60 -14.16 -12.32
C LYS A 331 4.02 -13.51 -13.58
N HIS A 332 3.31 -14.25 -14.41
CA HIS A 332 2.69 -13.70 -15.62
C HIS A 332 1.58 -12.70 -15.29
N ALA A 333 0.77 -12.93 -14.26
CA ALA A 333 -0.29 -12.02 -13.84
C ALA A 333 0.27 -10.64 -13.43
N MET A 334 1.34 -10.59 -12.63
CA MET A 334 1.95 -9.31 -12.27
C MET A 334 2.55 -8.56 -13.48
N HIS A 335 3.12 -9.30 -14.46
CA HIS A 335 3.60 -8.70 -15.70
C HIS A 335 2.44 -8.16 -16.55
N ALA A 336 1.33 -8.89 -16.68
CA ALA A 336 0.16 -8.47 -17.44
C ALA A 336 -0.49 -7.22 -16.82
N MET A 337 -0.63 -7.19 -15.50
CA MET A 337 -1.15 -6.03 -14.76
C MET A 337 -0.25 -4.80 -14.94
N LEU A 338 1.07 -4.95 -14.72
CA LEU A 338 1.99 -3.82 -14.86
C LEU A 338 2.09 -3.34 -16.30
N ARG A 339 2.06 -4.23 -17.29
CA ARG A 339 2.00 -3.86 -18.72
C ARG A 339 0.78 -3.01 -19.00
N SER A 340 -0.39 -3.41 -18.52
CA SER A 340 -1.61 -2.63 -18.73
C SER A 340 -1.53 -1.25 -18.07
N LEU A 341 -0.96 -1.15 -16.87
CA LEU A 341 -0.71 0.15 -16.23
C LEU A 341 0.21 1.04 -17.07
N ILE A 342 1.29 0.49 -17.63
CA ILE A 342 2.24 1.23 -18.49
C ILE A 342 1.59 1.72 -19.78
N GLU A 343 0.81 0.84 -20.44
CA GLU A 343 0.32 1.10 -21.80
C GLU A 343 -0.97 1.94 -21.82
N HIS A 344 -1.80 1.86 -20.75
CA HIS A 344 -3.16 2.42 -20.79
C HIS A 344 -3.50 3.36 -19.62
N TYR A 345 -2.73 3.34 -18.54
CA TYR A 345 -3.03 4.10 -17.32
C TYR A 345 -1.91 5.07 -16.90
N ALA A 346 -0.71 4.94 -17.45
CA ALA A 346 0.35 5.91 -17.23
C ALA A 346 0.01 7.25 -17.88
N ASN A 347 0.31 8.34 -17.20
CA ASN A 347 0.08 9.69 -17.72
C ASN A 347 1.23 10.09 -18.66
N ASP A 348 0.91 10.35 -19.92
CA ASP A 348 1.85 10.84 -20.92
C ASP A 348 1.79 12.38 -21.10
N GLN A 349 0.92 13.07 -20.34
CA GLN A 349 0.79 14.53 -20.36
C GLN A 349 1.53 15.13 -19.16
N PHE A 350 2.77 15.50 -19.37
CA PHE A 350 3.63 16.02 -18.31
C PHE A 350 3.28 17.49 -17.99
N THR A 351 2.84 17.71 -16.73
CA THR A 351 2.46 19.05 -16.24
C THR A 351 2.98 19.24 -14.81
N PRO A 352 3.37 20.48 -14.40
CA PRO A 352 3.69 20.76 -13.00
C PRO A 352 2.55 20.37 -12.06
N GLY A 353 2.83 19.58 -11.03
CA GLY A 353 1.83 19.05 -10.12
C GLY A 353 1.04 17.85 -10.66
N GLY A 354 1.34 17.35 -11.86
CA GLY A 354 0.61 16.25 -12.48
C GLY A 354 0.87 14.88 -11.82
N THR A 355 -0.10 13.98 -11.94
CA THR A 355 0.00 12.58 -11.52
C THR A 355 0.76 11.74 -12.56
N SER A 356 1.40 10.66 -12.12
CA SER A 356 2.04 9.67 -12.99
C SER A 356 1.10 8.53 -13.40
N LEU A 357 0.09 8.22 -12.58
CA LEU A 357 -0.88 7.15 -12.82
C LEU A 357 -2.31 7.69 -12.79
N LEU A 358 -3.05 7.47 -13.87
CA LEU A 358 -4.42 7.93 -14.07
C LEU A 358 -5.45 6.91 -13.54
N HIS A 359 -6.71 7.35 -13.43
CA HIS A 359 -7.88 6.50 -13.20
C HIS A 359 -7.86 5.77 -11.85
N GLY A 360 -7.50 6.48 -10.78
CA GLY A 360 -7.67 6.01 -9.41
C GLY A 360 -9.00 6.44 -8.81
N VAL A 361 -9.35 5.86 -7.66
CA VAL A 361 -10.51 6.26 -6.86
C VAL A 361 -10.10 6.39 -5.40
N TYR A 362 -10.11 7.62 -4.86
CA TYR A 362 -9.86 7.78 -3.43
C TYR A 362 -11.07 7.29 -2.62
N SER A 363 -12.24 7.89 -2.81
CA SER A 363 -13.46 7.50 -2.09
C SER A 363 -14.69 7.74 -2.96
N TRP A 364 -15.28 6.68 -3.49
CA TRP A 364 -16.46 6.74 -4.35
C TRP A 364 -17.65 7.43 -3.69
N HIS A 365 -18.02 6.99 -2.48
CA HIS A 365 -19.23 7.48 -1.80
C HIS A 365 -19.18 8.97 -1.44
N SER A 366 -18.00 9.53 -1.25
CA SER A 366 -17.82 10.96 -0.98
C SER A 366 -17.56 11.78 -2.24
N GLY A 367 -17.44 11.15 -3.42
CA GLY A 367 -17.06 11.79 -4.66
C GLY A 367 -15.64 12.34 -4.67
N LYS A 368 -14.79 11.96 -3.68
CA LYS A 368 -13.42 12.47 -3.57
C LYS A 368 -12.49 11.66 -4.44
N GLY A 369 -11.79 12.31 -5.37
CA GLY A 369 -10.77 11.71 -6.24
C GLY A 369 -11.30 10.49 -7.00
N VAL A 370 -12.45 10.62 -7.63
CA VAL A 370 -13.07 9.59 -8.48
C VAL A 370 -12.60 9.80 -9.91
N ASP A 371 -11.99 8.78 -10.50
CA ASP A 371 -11.37 8.83 -11.82
C ASP A 371 -10.24 9.87 -11.92
N GLU A 372 -9.46 10.00 -10.84
CA GLU A 372 -8.37 10.95 -10.66
C GLU A 372 -7.06 10.22 -10.33
N GLY A 373 -5.92 10.91 -10.42
CA GLY A 373 -4.68 10.44 -9.83
C GLY A 373 -4.75 10.42 -8.31
N ASN A 374 -3.98 9.55 -7.68
CA ASN A 374 -3.80 9.57 -6.23
C ASN A 374 -2.34 9.24 -5.88
N ILE A 375 -1.82 9.91 -4.83
CA ILE A 375 -0.38 9.89 -4.55
C ILE A 375 0.16 8.51 -4.16
N TRP A 376 -0.67 7.66 -3.53
CA TRP A 376 -0.27 6.27 -3.27
C TRP A 376 -0.26 5.43 -4.55
N GLY A 377 -1.12 5.74 -5.54
CA GLY A 377 -1.10 5.11 -6.86
C GLY A 377 0.20 5.41 -7.59
N ASP A 378 0.61 6.67 -7.60
CA ASP A 378 1.88 7.11 -8.20
C ASP A 378 3.07 6.41 -7.51
N TYR A 379 3.10 6.40 -6.17
CA TYR A 379 4.14 5.74 -5.40
C TYR A 379 4.22 4.24 -5.70
N TYR A 380 3.11 3.49 -5.61
CA TYR A 380 3.14 2.05 -5.84
C TYR A 380 3.37 1.67 -7.30
N TYR A 381 2.97 2.53 -8.23
CA TYR A 381 3.32 2.36 -9.63
C TYR A 381 4.85 2.47 -9.83
N LEU A 382 5.48 3.51 -9.29
CA LEU A 382 6.93 3.65 -9.34
C LEU A 382 7.64 2.53 -8.56
N GLU A 383 7.14 2.15 -7.38
CA GLU A 383 7.69 1.02 -6.63
C GLU A 383 7.64 -0.28 -7.44
N ALA A 384 6.50 -0.57 -8.10
CA ALA A 384 6.36 -1.74 -8.95
C ALA A 384 7.38 -1.73 -10.10
N LEU A 385 7.53 -0.60 -10.80
CA LEU A 385 8.52 -0.44 -11.86
C LEU A 385 9.95 -0.68 -11.36
N ILE A 386 10.34 -0.12 -10.22
CA ILE A 386 11.67 -0.31 -9.62
C ILE A 386 11.92 -1.78 -9.28
N ARG A 387 10.92 -2.49 -8.75
CA ARG A 387 11.01 -3.93 -8.44
C ARG A 387 11.25 -4.81 -9.68
N PHE A 388 10.73 -4.42 -10.83
CA PHE A 388 10.96 -5.12 -12.08
C PHE A 388 12.29 -4.73 -12.74
N TYR A 389 12.77 -3.52 -12.48
CA TYR A 389 13.99 -3.00 -13.10
C TYR A 389 15.27 -3.51 -12.44
N LYS A 390 15.29 -3.57 -11.10
CA LYS A 390 16.47 -3.96 -10.31
C LYS A 390 16.08 -4.77 -9.06
N ASP A 391 17.03 -5.52 -8.54
CA ASP A 391 16.92 -6.02 -7.17
C ASP A 391 16.98 -4.80 -6.23
N TRP A 392 15.91 -4.61 -5.46
CA TRP A 392 15.69 -3.40 -4.69
C TRP A 392 15.61 -3.70 -3.19
N ASN A 393 16.33 -2.91 -2.39
CA ASN A 393 16.26 -2.98 -0.94
C ASN A 393 14.97 -2.29 -0.46
N LEU A 394 13.99 -3.10 -0.13
CA LEU A 394 12.63 -2.70 0.22
C LEU A 394 12.58 -1.70 1.39
N TYR A 395 11.80 -0.64 1.24
CA TYR A 395 11.60 0.33 2.33
C TYR A 395 10.72 -0.25 3.46
N TRP A 396 9.71 -1.07 3.09
CA TRP A 396 8.76 -1.73 4.00
C TRP A 396 9.42 -2.77 4.91
#